data_991c1d07d4788402473870bf654b2ab0
#
_entry.id   991c1d07d4788402473870bf654b2ab0
#
_cell.length_a   1.000
_cell.length_b   1.000
_cell.length_c   1.000
_cell.angle_alpha   90.00
_cell.angle_beta   90.00
_cell.angle_gamma   90.00
#
_symmetry.space_group_name_H-M   'P 1'
#
loop_
_entity.id
_entity.type
_entity.pdbx_description
1 polymer ?
#
loop_
_entity_poly.entity_id
_entity_poly.type
_entity_poly.pdbx_seq_one_letter_code
_entity_poly.pdbx_strand_id
1 'polypeptide(L)'
;MTEPAPKEKREIRGLEKSAKTDTKGMIFTVILYAVGAVSVPYAKLAAWLGGGENLEMWLGFLTKTILSAVPFYLIFQFSMKGMLGVVPKWETGVLLSLPAFVVAADNFPIVPQIMGDSTINVAFSQFVPYFLYCFSIGLLEESIFRGNVFPLFLYAFPRNKKGMFYAVVSSSAVFGAMHLLNLFGGFSPAVFLQVGYSFLIGCTCALAMLFTGNLFFAVAVHFLFDLGGFLYDRFGTGVLWTRENVIVTAVVSVIMAGLLVFFFFKRDSSAVYDKWNIREKYPSGDDGKAEK
;
A
#
# COMPACT_ATOMS: atom_id res chain seq x y z
N MET A 1 28.14 -27.94 -23.46
CA MET A 1 27.76 -26.52 -23.65
C MET A 1 29.02 -25.73 -23.88
N THR A 2 29.16 -25.04 -25.02
CA THR A 2 30.33 -24.20 -25.29
C THR A 2 30.25 -22.91 -24.49
N GLU A 3 31.36 -22.57 -23.84
CA GLU A 3 31.47 -21.31 -23.10
C GLU A 3 31.24 -20.11 -24.03
N PRO A 4 30.40 -19.14 -23.65
CA PRO A 4 30.08 -18.02 -24.54
C PRO A 4 31.34 -17.22 -24.88
N ALA A 5 31.39 -16.73 -26.11
CA ALA A 5 32.52 -15.97 -26.67
C ALA A 5 32.77 -14.68 -25.84
N PRO A 6 34.00 -14.16 -25.77
CA PRO A 6 34.33 -12.99 -24.96
C PRO A 6 33.50 -11.75 -25.27
N LYS A 7 32.98 -11.62 -26.47
CA LYS A 7 32.13 -10.53 -26.92
C LYS A 7 30.71 -10.65 -26.32
N GLU A 8 30.19 -11.87 -26.33
CA GLU A 8 28.88 -12.22 -25.73
C GLU A 8 28.87 -12.03 -24.21
N LYS A 9 29.97 -12.41 -23.52
CA LYS A 9 30.15 -12.13 -22.08
C LYS A 9 30.19 -10.62 -21.77
N ARG A 10 30.72 -9.78 -22.68
CA ARG A 10 30.72 -8.31 -22.52
C ARG A 10 29.34 -7.73 -22.73
N GLU A 11 28.57 -8.20 -23.69
CA GLU A 11 27.18 -7.76 -23.93
C GLU A 11 26.27 -8.14 -22.77
N ILE A 12 26.35 -9.37 -22.26
CA ILE A 12 25.58 -9.83 -21.08
C ILE A 12 25.91 -8.97 -19.86
N ARG A 13 27.21 -8.69 -19.58
CA ARG A 13 27.60 -7.79 -18.48
C ARG A 13 27.12 -6.35 -18.68
N GLY A 14 27.10 -5.87 -19.92
CA GLY A 14 26.57 -4.56 -20.27
C GLY A 14 25.08 -4.45 -20.00
N LEU A 15 24.30 -5.46 -20.38
CA LEU A 15 22.85 -5.56 -20.15
C LEU A 15 22.53 -5.67 -18.64
N GLU A 16 23.30 -6.48 -17.89
CA GLU A 16 23.15 -6.60 -16.44
C GLU A 16 23.46 -5.30 -15.70
N LYS A 17 24.47 -4.56 -16.15
CA LYS A 17 24.85 -3.27 -15.55
C LYS A 17 23.80 -2.20 -15.85
N SER A 18 23.25 -2.18 -17.08
CA SER A 18 22.14 -1.30 -17.48
C SER A 18 20.89 -1.60 -16.65
N ALA A 19 20.47 -2.86 -16.56
CA ALA A 19 19.30 -3.26 -15.78
C ALA A 19 19.42 -2.91 -14.28
N LYS A 20 20.63 -3.03 -13.69
CA LYS A 20 20.88 -2.62 -12.28
C LYS A 20 20.79 -1.11 -12.11
N THR A 21 21.26 -0.34 -13.06
CA THR A 21 21.21 1.12 -13.03
C THR A 21 19.78 1.60 -13.17
N ASP A 22 19.01 1.00 -14.06
CA ASP A 22 17.60 1.32 -14.28
C ASP A 22 16.73 1.02 -13.05
N THR A 23 16.96 -0.11 -12.37
CA THR A 23 16.23 -0.47 -11.13
C THR A 23 16.50 0.52 -9.99
N LYS A 24 17.76 0.93 -9.81
CA LYS A 24 18.10 1.94 -8.78
C LYS A 24 17.51 3.30 -9.11
N GLY A 25 17.59 3.73 -10.35
CA GLY A 25 16.97 4.94 -10.84
C GLY A 25 15.47 4.95 -10.63
N MET A 26 14.80 3.83 -10.90
CA MET A 26 13.37 3.65 -10.69
C MET A 26 13.00 3.76 -9.20
N ILE A 27 13.70 3.07 -8.31
CA ILE A 27 13.49 3.17 -6.86
C ILE A 27 13.60 4.61 -6.40
N PHE A 28 14.68 5.29 -6.79
CA PHE A 28 14.92 6.68 -6.42
C PHE A 28 13.82 7.61 -6.93
N THR A 29 13.42 7.46 -8.19
CA THR A 29 12.35 8.24 -8.80
C THR A 29 11.01 8.03 -8.10
N VAL A 30 10.66 6.78 -7.78
CA VAL A 30 9.40 6.45 -7.07
C VAL A 30 9.41 7.04 -5.66
N ILE A 31 10.53 6.95 -4.93
CA ILE A 31 10.63 7.54 -3.59
C ILE A 31 10.55 9.06 -3.64
N LEU A 32 11.30 9.69 -4.55
CA LEU A 32 11.27 11.15 -4.71
C LEU A 32 9.88 11.65 -5.08
N TYR A 33 9.21 10.93 -5.98
CA TYR A 33 7.83 11.19 -6.34
C TYR A 33 6.88 11.05 -5.15
N ALA A 34 7.02 9.97 -4.37
CA ALA A 34 6.20 9.75 -3.17
C ALA A 34 6.36 10.91 -2.17
N VAL A 35 7.61 11.32 -1.89
CA VAL A 35 7.90 12.47 -1.00
C VAL A 35 7.22 13.74 -1.51
N GLY A 36 7.35 14.06 -2.80
CA GLY A 36 6.70 15.23 -3.39
C GLY A 36 5.17 15.18 -3.31
N ALA A 37 4.59 14.03 -3.63
CA ALA A 37 3.14 13.85 -3.68
C ALA A 37 2.46 13.97 -2.30
N VAL A 38 3.12 13.50 -1.22
CA VAL A 38 2.56 13.59 0.14
C VAL A 38 2.84 14.94 0.81
N SER A 39 3.77 15.74 0.29
CA SER A 39 4.20 17.01 0.90
C SER A 39 3.35 18.23 0.50
N VAL A 40 2.28 18.06 -0.28
CA VAL A 40 1.43 19.18 -0.74
C VAL A 40 0.60 19.72 0.44
N PRO A 41 0.75 21.02 0.79
CA PRO A 41 0.08 21.61 1.96
C PRO A 41 -1.34 22.10 1.61
N TYR A 42 -2.28 21.17 1.40
CA TYR A 42 -3.64 21.47 0.93
C TYR A 42 -4.40 22.46 1.82
N ALA A 43 -4.28 22.37 3.14
CA ALA A 43 -4.93 23.30 4.07
C ALA A 43 -4.45 24.75 3.86
N LYS A 44 -3.14 24.95 3.68
CA LYS A 44 -2.58 26.28 3.41
C LYS A 44 -3.02 26.80 2.04
N LEU A 45 -3.10 25.94 1.03
CA LEU A 45 -3.55 26.29 -0.30
C LEU A 45 -5.04 26.66 -0.29
N ALA A 46 -5.88 25.89 0.39
CA ALA A 46 -7.30 26.20 0.54
C ALA A 46 -7.52 27.56 1.25
N ALA A 47 -6.81 27.79 2.34
CA ALA A 47 -6.87 29.07 3.07
C ALA A 47 -6.41 30.25 2.20
N TRP A 48 -5.36 30.11 1.42
CA TRP A 48 -4.88 31.14 0.48
C TRP A 48 -5.90 31.47 -0.61
N LEU A 49 -6.69 30.46 -1.05
CA LEU A 49 -7.79 30.63 -2.01
C LEU A 49 -9.09 31.14 -1.36
N GLY A 50 -9.09 31.45 -0.06
CA GLY A 50 -10.26 31.96 0.67
C GLY A 50 -11.28 30.87 1.04
N GLY A 51 -10.91 29.60 0.98
CA GLY A 51 -11.76 28.46 1.32
C GLY A 51 -11.39 27.79 2.65
N GLY A 52 -12.27 26.92 3.12
CA GLY A 52 -12.07 26.09 4.32
C GLY A 52 -11.85 24.61 4.00
N GLU A 53 -12.20 23.74 4.96
CA GLU A 53 -11.96 22.29 4.89
C GLU A 53 -12.59 21.60 3.65
N ASN A 54 -13.77 22.03 3.21
CA ASN A 54 -14.38 21.51 1.99
C ASN A 54 -13.49 21.74 0.77
N LEU A 55 -12.93 22.95 0.62
CA LEU A 55 -12.04 23.26 -0.48
C LEU A 55 -10.73 22.49 -0.36
N GLU A 56 -10.19 22.32 0.85
CA GLU A 56 -9.02 21.47 1.11
C GLU A 56 -9.25 20.04 0.60
N MET A 57 -10.41 19.44 0.94
CA MET A 57 -10.75 18.07 0.52
C MET A 57 -10.89 17.96 -1.01
N TRP A 58 -11.54 18.92 -1.67
CA TRP A 58 -11.63 18.97 -3.14
C TRP A 58 -10.27 19.11 -3.81
N LEU A 59 -9.42 20.02 -3.33
CA LEU A 59 -8.06 20.20 -3.84
C LEU A 59 -7.24 18.92 -3.66
N GLY A 60 -7.33 18.29 -2.49
CA GLY A 60 -6.65 17.04 -2.18
C GLY A 60 -7.12 15.91 -3.10
N PHE A 61 -8.43 15.75 -3.29
CA PHE A 61 -9.00 14.76 -4.20
C PHE A 61 -8.50 14.94 -5.64
N LEU A 62 -8.65 16.13 -6.19
CA LEU A 62 -8.24 16.41 -7.58
C LEU A 62 -6.74 16.21 -7.77
N THR A 63 -5.93 16.78 -6.90
CA THR A 63 -4.46 16.70 -7.01
C THR A 63 -3.97 15.27 -6.86
N LYS A 64 -4.41 14.53 -5.84
CA LYS A 64 -4.00 13.14 -5.61
C LYS A 64 -4.43 12.22 -6.76
N THR A 65 -5.65 12.42 -7.29
CA THR A 65 -6.14 11.68 -8.45
C THR A 65 -5.28 11.94 -9.69
N ILE A 66 -4.92 13.19 -9.97
CA ILE A 66 -4.03 13.54 -11.09
C ILE A 66 -2.63 12.95 -10.86
N LEU A 67 -2.08 13.09 -9.65
CA LEU A 67 -0.78 12.53 -9.33
C LEU A 67 -0.77 10.99 -9.44
N SER A 68 -1.87 10.31 -9.18
CA SER A 68 -1.95 8.85 -9.37
C SER A 68 -1.68 8.40 -10.82
N ALA A 69 -1.82 9.28 -11.79
CA ALA A 69 -1.53 8.95 -13.20
C ALA A 69 -0.06 8.52 -13.40
N VAL A 70 0.89 9.08 -12.65
CA VAL A 70 2.32 8.73 -12.78
C VAL A 70 2.60 7.29 -12.35
N PRO A 71 2.26 6.83 -11.13
CA PRO A 71 2.48 5.44 -10.76
C PRO A 71 1.69 4.46 -11.63
N PHE A 72 0.48 4.80 -12.09
CA PHE A 72 -0.22 3.97 -13.07
C PHE A 72 0.51 3.92 -14.40
N TYR A 73 1.04 5.03 -14.92
CA TYR A 73 1.87 5.04 -16.12
C TYR A 73 3.08 4.11 -15.96
N LEU A 74 3.75 4.11 -14.80
CA LEU A 74 4.87 3.20 -14.54
C LEU A 74 4.44 1.73 -14.54
N ILE A 75 3.27 1.38 -13.99
CA ILE A 75 2.70 0.03 -14.06
C ILE A 75 2.56 -0.44 -15.52
N PHE A 76 2.08 0.43 -16.43
CA PHE A 76 1.98 0.10 -17.85
C PHE A 76 3.35 0.02 -18.52
N GLN A 77 4.25 0.95 -18.22
CA GLN A 77 5.59 1.03 -18.81
C GLN A 77 6.44 -0.20 -18.48
N PHE A 78 6.32 -0.73 -17.26
CA PHE A 78 6.98 -1.96 -16.84
C PHE A 78 6.18 -3.24 -17.17
N SER A 79 5.15 -3.13 -17.98
CA SER A 79 4.31 -4.26 -18.40
C SER A 79 3.63 -5.01 -17.25
N MET A 80 3.42 -4.33 -16.10
CA MET A 80 2.79 -4.90 -14.90
C MET A 80 1.26 -4.73 -14.89
N LYS A 81 0.63 -4.42 -16.04
CA LYS A 81 -0.83 -4.23 -16.17
C LYS A 81 -1.68 -5.39 -15.62
N GLY A 82 -1.09 -6.58 -15.49
CA GLY A 82 -1.72 -7.71 -14.85
C GLY A 82 -2.20 -7.47 -13.41
N MET A 83 -1.61 -6.47 -12.71
CA MET A 83 -2.04 -6.04 -11.37
C MET A 83 -3.44 -5.41 -11.34
N LEU A 84 -3.96 -4.99 -12.47
CA LEU A 84 -5.30 -4.40 -12.58
C LEU A 84 -6.39 -5.45 -12.82
N GLY A 85 -6.00 -6.71 -13.00
CA GLY A 85 -6.90 -7.86 -13.11
C GLY A 85 -6.75 -8.83 -11.94
N VAL A 86 -7.46 -9.96 -11.96
CA VAL A 86 -7.48 -10.95 -10.88
C VAL A 86 -6.73 -12.23 -11.23
N VAL A 87 -6.18 -12.94 -10.24
CA VAL A 87 -5.54 -14.26 -10.40
C VAL A 87 -6.59 -15.39 -10.44
N PRO A 88 -6.22 -16.61 -10.89
CA PRO A 88 -7.08 -17.77 -10.77
C PRO A 88 -7.57 -17.97 -9.32
N LYS A 89 -8.83 -18.34 -9.14
CA LYS A 89 -9.49 -18.49 -7.83
C LYS A 89 -9.50 -17.19 -7.01
N TRP A 90 -9.67 -16.06 -7.67
CA TRP A 90 -9.75 -14.74 -7.03
C TRP A 90 -10.91 -14.64 -6.04
N GLU A 91 -12.02 -15.36 -6.26
CA GLU A 91 -13.17 -15.42 -5.36
C GLU A 91 -12.75 -15.92 -3.97
N THR A 92 -11.95 -17.01 -3.93
CA THR A 92 -11.32 -17.46 -2.68
C THR A 92 -10.37 -16.40 -2.14
N GLY A 93 -9.66 -15.68 -3.00
CA GLY A 93 -8.79 -14.55 -2.61
C GLY A 93 -9.55 -13.44 -1.91
N VAL A 94 -10.74 -13.10 -2.39
CA VAL A 94 -11.65 -12.14 -1.74
C VAL A 94 -12.03 -12.61 -0.34
N LEU A 95 -12.46 -13.86 -0.21
CA LEU A 95 -12.81 -14.43 1.10
C LEU A 95 -11.64 -14.39 2.08
N LEU A 96 -10.43 -14.72 1.62
CA LEU A 96 -9.22 -14.66 2.44
C LEU A 96 -8.78 -13.22 2.77
N SER A 97 -9.26 -12.24 2.02
CA SER A 97 -9.02 -10.80 2.27
C SER A 97 -10.01 -10.20 3.26
N LEU A 98 -11.10 -10.89 3.63
CA LEU A 98 -12.10 -10.35 4.56
C LEU A 98 -11.50 -9.85 5.88
N PRO A 99 -10.51 -10.53 6.51
CA PRO A 99 -9.87 -9.97 7.70
C PRO A 99 -9.21 -8.60 7.46
N ALA A 100 -8.72 -8.32 6.25
CA ALA A 100 -8.16 -7.01 5.91
C ALA A 100 -9.24 -5.92 5.92
N PHE A 101 -10.42 -6.21 5.39
CA PHE A 101 -11.55 -5.29 5.42
C PHE A 101 -12.11 -5.11 6.83
N VAL A 102 -12.05 -6.16 7.68
CA VAL A 102 -12.44 -6.03 9.10
C VAL A 102 -11.49 -5.10 9.84
N VAL A 103 -10.16 -5.23 9.64
CA VAL A 103 -9.16 -4.29 10.20
C VAL A 103 -9.45 -2.86 9.75
N ALA A 104 -9.73 -2.66 8.46
CA ALA A 104 -10.04 -1.33 7.95
C ALA A 104 -11.35 -0.76 8.52
N ALA A 105 -12.37 -1.59 8.67
CA ALA A 105 -13.65 -1.19 9.26
C ALA A 105 -13.59 -0.93 10.76
N ASP A 106 -12.67 -1.59 11.48
CA ASP A 106 -12.44 -1.39 12.91
C ASP A 106 -11.89 0.02 13.23
N ASN A 107 -11.37 0.72 12.21
CA ASN A 107 -10.92 2.10 12.34
C ASN A 107 -12.07 3.14 12.41
N PHE A 108 -13.31 2.72 12.19
CA PHE A 108 -14.48 3.58 12.40
C PHE A 108 -14.75 3.75 13.90
N PRO A 109 -15.21 4.93 14.34
CA PRO A 109 -15.51 5.22 15.75
C PRO A 109 -16.79 4.55 16.25
N ILE A 110 -16.97 3.24 15.97
CA ILE A 110 -18.20 2.50 16.25
C ILE A 110 -18.40 2.31 17.77
N VAL A 111 -17.36 1.84 18.46
CA VAL A 111 -17.43 1.56 19.90
C VAL A 111 -17.75 2.81 20.70
N PRO A 112 -17.02 3.94 20.57
CA PRO A 112 -17.32 5.15 21.33
C PRO A 112 -18.68 5.77 20.97
N GLN A 113 -19.19 5.56 19.74
CA GLN A 113 -20.54 5.99 19.39
C GLN A 113 -21.62 5.15 20.08
N ILE A 114 -21.47 3.82 20.11
CA ILE A 114 -22.41 2.91 20.80
C ILE A 114 -22.43 3.19 22.30
N MET A 115 -21.26 3.51 22.89
CA MET A 115 -21.14 3.84 24.32
C MET A 115 -21.63 5.24 24.66
N GLY A 116 -21.89 6.09 23.66
CA GLY A 116 -22.32 7.49 23.87
C GLY A 116 -21.16 8.44 24.18
N ASP A 117 -19.91 8.00 24.03
CA ASP A 117 -18.71 8.78 24.33
C ASP A 117 -18.37 9.76 23.21
N SER A 118 -18.81 9.47 21.99
CA SER A 118 -18.58 10.32 20.82
C SER A 118 -19.83 10.44 19.94
N THR A 119 -19.87 11.50 19.15
CA THR A 119 -20.89 11.70 18.10
C THR A 119 -20.23 12.14 16.81
N ILE A 120 -20.80 11.74 15.69
CA ILE A 120 -20.40 12.19 14.35
C ILE A 120 -21.55 12.99 13.77
N ASN A 121 -21.24 14.20 13.29
CA ASN A 121 -22.21 15.05 12.62
C ASN A 121 -21.63 15.57 11.31
N VAL A 122 -22.12 15.01 10.17
CA VAL A 122 -21.63 15.33 8.83
C VAL A 122 -22.80 15.66 7.90
N ALA A 123 -22.76 16.85 7.31
CA ALA A 123 -23.71 17.20 6.25
C ALA A 123 -23.34 16.48 4.95
N PHE A 124 -24.34 16.17 4.11
CA PHE A 124 -24.10 15.51 2.82
C PHE A 124 -23.11 16.27 1.93
N SER A 125 -23.18 17.61 1.96
CA SER A 125 -22.24 18.50 1.22
C SER A 125 -20.79 18.40 1.69
N GLN A 126 -20.54 17.93 2.92
CA GLN A 126 -19.21 17.69 3.46
C GLN A 126 -18.78 16.23 3.26
N PHE A 127 -19.73 15.30 3.31
CA PHE A 127 -19.45 13.88 3.15
C PHE A 127 -18.92 13.53 1.77
N VAL A 128 -19.47 14.12 0.70
CA VAL A 128 -19.05 13.84 -0.67
C VAL A 128 -17.56 14.17 -0.91
N PRO A 129 -17.08 15.41 -0.66
CA PRO A 129 -15.66 15.71 -0.82
C PRO A 129 -14.78 14.90 0.12
N TYR A 130 -15.21 14.59 1.34
CA TYR A 130 -14.53 13.74 2.29
C TYR A 130 -14.33 12.31 1.75
N PHE A 131 -15.39 11.68 1.27
CA PHE A 131 -15.36 10.34 0.68
C PHE A 131 -14.39 10.26 -0.50
N LEU A 132 -14.48 11.22 -1.42
CA LEU A 132 -13.60 11.28 -2.59
C LEU A 132 -12.14 11.58 -2.20
N TYR A 133 -11.93 12.41 -1.20
CA TYR A 133 -10.60 12.70 -0.65
C TYR A 133 -9.95 11.44 -0.07
N CYS A 134 -10.64 10.70 0.81
CA CYS A 134 -10.14 9.44 1.35
C CYS A 134 -9.85 8.41 0.25
N PHE A 135 -10.75 8.30 -0.74
CA PHE A 135 -10.51 7.43 -1.89
C PHE A 135 -9.23 7.80 -2.65
N SER A 136 -9.00 9.08 -2.88
CA SER A 136 -7.81 9.55 -3.61
C SER A 136 -6.50 9.34 -2.85
N ILE A 137 -6.52 9.33 -1.51
CA ILE A 137 -5.36 8.96 -0.68
C ILE A 137 -5.02 7.49 -0.95
N GLY A 138 -5.96 6.58 -0.74
CA GLY A 138 -5.75 5.16 -1.00
C GLY A 138 -5.33 4.88 -2.45
N LEU A 139 -5.93 5.56 -3.44
CA LEU A 139 -5.57 5.42 -4.85
C LEU A 139 -4.12 5.82 -5.11
N LEU A 140 -3.70 6.99 -4.65
CA LEU A 140 -2.33 7.49 -4.84
C LEU A 140 -1.33 6.62 -4.12
N GLU A 141 -1.52 6.39 -2.83
CA GLU A 141 -0.54 5.70 -2.01
C GLU A 141 -0.41 4.22 -2.39
N GLU A 142 -1.51 3.52 -2.64
CA GLU A 142 -1.43 2.13 -3.07
C GLU A 142 -0.87 1.98 -4.48
N SER A 143 -1.15 2.90 -5.39
CA SER A 143 -0.52 2.88 -6.72
C SER A 143 1.00 3.08 -6.65
N ILE A 144 1.51 3.88 -5.71
CA ILE A 144 2.94 4.04 -5.45
C ILE A 144 3.50 2.78 -4.78
N PHE A 145 2.95 2.41 -3.60
CA PHE A 145 3.59 1.40 -2.75
C PHE A 145 3.29 -0.02 -3.21
N ARG A 146 2.04 -0.36 -3.57
CA ARG A 146 1.69 -1.72 -4.02
C ARG A 146 1.82 -1.87 -5.52
N GLY A 147 1.60 -0.79 -6.28
CA GLY A 147 1.78 -0.79 -7.72
C GLY A 147 3.24 -0.74 -8.17
N ASN A 148 4.14 -0.12 -7.40
CA ASN A 148 5.54 0.08 -7.82
C ASN A 148 6.57 -0.43 -6.80
N VAL A 149 6.50 -0.01 -5.52
CA VAL A 149 7.53 -0.39 -4.52
C VAL A 149 7.47 -1.88 -4.18
N PHE A 150 6.30 -2.44 -3.96
CA PHE A 150 6.13 -3.85 -3.62
C PHE A 150 6.66 -4.82 -4.71
N PRO A 151 6.35 -4.61 -6.01
CA PRO A 151 6.95 -5.41 -7.08
C PRO A 151 8.47 -5.36 -7.13
N LEU A 152 9.09 -4.24 -6.77
CA LEU A 152 10.55 -4.14 -6.68
C LEU A 152 11.13 -5.07 -5.62
N PHE A 153 10.45 -5.18 -4.47
CA PHE A 153 10.84 -6.15 -3.45
C PHE A 153 10.57 -7.59 -3.88
N LEU A 154 9.45 -7.87 -4.57
CA LEU A 154 9.19 -9.19 -5.15
C LEU A 154 10.26 -9.59 -6.16
N TYR A 155 10.77 -8.63 -6.95
CA TYR A 155 11.91 -8.85 -7.85
C TYR A 155 13.23 -9.06 -7.10
N ALA A 156 13.44 -8.36 -5.99
CA ALA A 156 14.69 -8.39 -5.23
C ALA A 156 14.87 -9.66 -4.39
N PHE A 157 13.77 -10.28 -3.93
CA PHE A 157 13.79 -11.47 -3.10
C PHE A 157 13.53 -12.76 -3.92
N PRO A 158 13.93 -13.95 -3.41
CA PRO A 158 13.68 -15.22 -4.10
C PRO A 158 12.19 -15.47 -4.34
N ARG A 159 11.85 -16.10 -5.50
CA ARG A 159 10.48 -16.46 -5.87
C ARG A 159 9.95 -17.65 -5.05
N ASN A 160 9.85 -17.48 -3.76
CA ASN A 160 9.28 -18.45 -2.85
C ASN A 160 8.47 -17.76 -1.75
N LYS A 161 7.84 -18.54 -0.89
CA LYS A 161 6.97 -18.03 0.19
C LYS A 161 7.70 -17.07 1.13
N LYS A 162 8.97 -17.38 1.50
CA LYS A 162 9.77 -16.53 2.40
C LYS A 162 10.13 -15.20 1.72
N GLY A 163 10.57 -15.25 0.45
CA GLY A 163 10.88 -14.03 -0.30
C GLY A 163 9.66 -13.13 -0.49
N MET A 164 8.49 -13.73 -0.76
CA MET A 164 7.23 -13.00 -0.84
C MET A 164 6.85 -12.36 0.51
N PHE A 165 7.06 -13.08 1.62
CA PHE A 165 6.87 -12.52 2.97
C PHE A 165 7.79 -11.34 3.24
N TYR A 166 9.07 -11.46 2.90
CA TYR A 166 10.03 -10.35 3.04
C TYR A 166 9.65 -9.16 2.15
N ALA A 167 9.12 -9.39 0.96
CA ALA A 167 8.63 -8.31 0.10
C ALA A 167 7.45 -7.55 0.74
N VAL A 168 6.49 -8.27 1.34
CA VAL A 168 5.38 -7.67 2.09
C VAL A 168 5.91 -6.80 3.23
N VAL A 169 6.77 -7.36 4.09
CA VAL A 169 7.31 -6.65 5.26
C VAL A 169 8.13 -5.43 4.84
N SER A 170 9.04 -5.59 3.86
CA SER A 170 9.93 -4.51 3.42
C SER A 170 9.19 -3.35 2.77
N SER A 171 8.24 -3.64 1.86
CA SER A 171 7.44 -2.59 1.22
C SER A 171 6.56 -1.84 2.22
N SER A 172 6.03 -2.56 3.21
CA SER A 172 5.21 -1.96 4.26
C SER A 172 6.05 -1.16 5.27
N ALA A 173 7.29 -1.58 5.53
CA ALA A 173 8.24 -0.80 6.34
C ALA A 173 8.61 0.52 5.65
N VAL A 174 8.82 0.52 4.34
CA VAL A 174 9.05 1.75 3.56
C VAL A 174 7.80 2.64 3.63
N PHE A 175 6.61 2.08 3.46
CA PHE A 175 5.36 2.81 3.57
C PHE A 175 5.19 3.46 4.96
N GLY A 176 5.35 2.70 6.03
CA GLY A 176 5.29 3.22 7.40
C GLY A 176 6.33 4.32 7.64
N ALA A 177 7.59 4.11 7.19
CA ALA A 177 8.67 5.08 7.36
C ALA A 177 8.43 6.42 6.65
N MET A 178 7.65 6.45 5.55
CA MET A 178 7.27 7.69 4.88
C MET A 178 6.52 8.66 5.80
N HIS A 179 5.79 8.14 6.80
CA HIS A 179 5.06 8.97 7.76
C HIS A 179 5.99 9.74 8.72
N LEU A 180 7.29 9.38 8.80
CA LEU A 180 8.29 10.20 9.50
C LEU A 180 8.44 11.60 8.90
N LEU A 181 8.04 11.81 7.63
CA LEU A 181 7.99 13.14 7.02
C LEU A 181 7.06 14.09 7.76
N ASN A 182 6.08 13.58 8.50
CA ASN A 182 5.18 14.40 9.32
C ASN A 182 5.91 15.10 10.48
N LEU A 183 7.13 14.63 10.86
CA LEU A 183 7.98 15.32 11.84
C LEU A 183 8.47 16.68 11.34
N PHE A 184 8.51 16.92 10.03
CA PHE A 184 8.83 18.25 9.48
C PHE A 184 7.75 19.30 9.79
N GLY A 185 6.52 18.88 10.10
CA GLY A 185 5.44 19.73 10.57
C GLY A 185 5.54 20.07 12.07
N GLY A 186 6.47 19.46 12.80
CA GLY A 186 6.69 19.57 14.23
C GLY A 186 6.85 18.20 14.89
N PHE A 187 7.64 18.14 15.96
CA PHE A 187 7.82 16.90 16.71
C PHE A 187 6.52 16.49 17.42
N SER A 188 6.06 15.28 17.14
CA SER A 188 4.93 14.66 17.85
C SER A 188 5.17 13.16 18.07
N PRO A 189 5.05 12.64 19.30
CA PRO A 189 5.08 11.20 19.57
C PRO A 189 4.04 10.41 18.76
N ALA A 190 2.89 11.02 18.42
CA ALA A 190 1.85 10.41 17.61
C ALA A 190 2.35 9.98 16.21
N VAL A 191 3.39 10.63 15.67
CA VAL A 191 4.00 10.22 14.39
C VAL A 191 4.61 8.82 14.48
N PHE A 192 5.20 8.44 15.60
CA PHE A 192 5.75 7.09 15.76
C PHE A 192 4.65 6.02 15.86
N LEU A 193 3.51 6.34 16.48
CA LEU A 193 2.33 5.48 16.42
C LEU A 193 1.81 5.38 15.00
N GLN A 194 1.79 6.49 14.27
CA GLN A 194 1.41 6.52 12.85
C GLN A 194 2.31 5.61 12.01
N VAL A 195 3.63 5.65 12.18
CA VAL A 195 4.56 4.74 11.51
C VAL A 195 4.21 3.28 11.79
N GLY A 196 3.89 2.94 13.04
CA GLY A 196 3.52 1.59 13.45
C GLY A 196 2.23 1.09 12.79
N TYR A 197 1.14 1.84 12.89
CA TYR A 197 -0.12 1.40 12.30
C TYR A 197 -0.11 1.49 10.76
N SER A 198 0.64 2.43 10.16
CA SER A 198 0.83 2.48 8.72
C SER A 198 1.63 1.28 8.21
N PHE A 199 2.62 0.80 8.96
CA PHE A 199 3.28 -0.46 8.64
C PHE A 199 2.29 -1.64 8.64
N LEU A 200 1.42 -1.74 9.67
CA LEU A 200 0.45 -2.83 9.78
C LEU A 200 -0.60 -2.78 8.67
N ILE A 201 -1.20 -1.63 8.39
CA ILE A 201 -2.15 -1.48 7.28
C ILE A 201 -1.46 -1.73 5.94
N GLY A 202 -0.18 -1.35 5.84
CA GLY A 202 0.65 -1.68 4.70
C GLY A 202 0.77 -3.17 4.43
N CYS A 203 1.05 -3.98 5.45
CA CYS A 203 1.05 -5.44 5.33
C CYS A 203 -0.33 -5.97 4.92
N THR A 204 -1.39 -5.43 5.52
CA THR A 204 -2.78 -5.81 5.26
C THR A 204 -3.18 -5.58 3.80
N CYS A 205 -2.88 -4.40 3.24
CA CYS A 205 -3.11 -4.06 1.83
C CYS A 205 -2.30 -4.97 0.88
N ALA A 206 -1.02 -5.21 1.19
CA ALA A 206 -0.19 -6.10 0.38
C ALA A 206 -0.72 -7.53 0.36
N LEU A 207 -1.22 -8.05 1.49
CA LEU A 207 -1.80 -9.39 1.58
C LEU A 207 -3.14 -9.48 0.82
N ALA A 208 -4.02 -8.48 0.93
CA ALA A 208 -5.25 -8.41 0.17
C ALA A 208 -4.98 -8.43 -1.35
N MET A 209 -3.98 -7.65 -1.80
CA MET A 209 -3.52 -7.64 -3.19
C MET A 209 -2.93 -9.00 -3.61
N LEU A 210 -2.14 -9.66 -2.77
CA LEU A 210 -1.57 -10.98 -3.09
C LEU A 210 -2.66 -12.06 -3.22
N PHE A 211 -3.68 -12.02 -2.38
CA PHE A 211 -4.75 -13.00 -2.41
C PHE A 211 -5.63 -12.88 -3.65
N THR A 212 -5.88 -11.67 -4.11
CA THR A 212 -6.75 -11.38 -5.25
C THR A 212 -6.00 -11.21 -6.57
N GLY A 213 -4.72 -10.84 -6.49
CA GLY A 213 -3.88 -10.47 -7.62
C GLY A 213 -4.19 -9.07 -8.18
N ASN A 214 -4.99 -8.27 -7.47
CA ASN A 214 -5.51 -7.00 -7.97
C ASN A 214 -5.21 -5.84 -7.02
N LEU A 215 -4.59 -4.77 -7.56
CA LEU A 215 -4.22 -3.56 -6.86
C LEU A 215 -5.43 -2.86 -6.20
N PHE A 216 -6.59 -2.89 -6.85
CA PHE A 216 -7.77 -2.17 -6.33
C PHE A 216 -8.32 -2.77 -5.03
N PHE A 217 -7.98 -4.01 -4.68
CA PHE A 217 -8.30 -4.54 -3.34
C PHE A 217 -7.44 -3.88 -2.25
N ALA A 218 -6.17 -3.58 -2.52
CA ALA A 218 -5.35 -2.79 -1.62
C ALA A 218 -5.91 -1.35 -1.49
N VAL A 219 -6.26 -0.72 -2.61
CA VAL A 219 -6.90 0.61 -2.63
C VAL A 219 -8.19 0.60 -1.80
N ALA A 220 -9.03 -0.42 -1.94
CA ALA A 220 -10.31 -0.51 -1.20
C ALA A 220 -10.10 -0.67 0.31
N VAL A 221 -9.13 -1.50 0.73
CA VAL A 221 -8.79 -1.67 2.16
C VAL A 221 -8.26 -0.36 2.74
N HIS A 222 -7.31 0.30 2.06
CA HIS A 222 -6.73 1.56 2.51
C HIS A 222 -7.79 2.67 2.57
N PHE A 223 -8.57 2.82 1.49
CA PHE A 223 -9.67 3.78 1.45
C PHE A 223 -10.65 3.60 2.62
N LEU A 224 -11.07 2.36 2.91
CA LEU A 224 -11.98 2.07 4.02
C LEU A 224 -11.34 2.42 5.38
N PHE A 225 -10.04 2.15 5.54
CA PHE A 225 -9.27 2.50 6.73
C PHE A 225 -9.24 4.01 6.96
N ASP A 226 -8.92 4.79 5.93
CA ASP A 226 -8.87 6.26 6.00
C ASP A 226 -10.27 6.86 6.19
N LEU A 227 -11.29 6.28 5.52
CA LEU A 227 -12.67 6.71 5.67
C LEU A 227 -13.14 6.58 7.12
N GLY A 228 -12.73 5.55 7.84
CA GLY A 228 -13.03 5.40 9.27
C GLY A 228 -12.17 6.31 10.15
N GLY A 229 -10.85 6.31 9.88
CA GLY A 229 -9.86 6.98 10.74
C GLY A 229 -10.00 8.50 10.76
N PHE A 230 -10.24 9.13 9.62
CA PHE A 230 -10.42 10.59 9.55
C PHE A 230 -11.84 11.06 9.89
N LEU A 231 -12.80 10.13 10.01
CA LEU A 231 -14.20 10.49 10.24
C LEU A 231 -14.39 11.26 11.56
N TYR A 232 -13.76 10.78 12.62
CA TYR A 232 -13.82 11.43 13.92
C TYR A 232 -13.05 12.76 13.94
N ASP A 233 -11.86 12.79 13.35
CA ASP A 233 -11.02 14.01 13.35
C ASP A 233 -11.67 15.16 12.59
N ARG A 234 -12.51 14.86 11.58
CA ARG A 234 -13.17 15.85 10.76
C ARG A 234 -14.56 16.26 11.27
N PHE A 235 -15.32 15.30 11.81
CA PHE A 235 -16.76 15.49 12.07
C PHE A 235 -17.17 14.99 13.46
N GLY A 236 -16.21 14.54 14.28
CA GLY A 236 -16.47 13.97 15.58
C GLY A 236 -16.41 14.99 16.72
N THR A 237 -17.13 14.70 17.79
CA THR A 237 -17.01 15.37 19.08
C THR A 237 -17.04 14.33 20.19
N GLY A 238 -16.52 14.67 21.38
CA GLY A 238 -16.44 13.75 22.52
C GLY A 238 -15.07 13.07 22.63
N VAL A 239 -15.04 11.80 23.03
CA VAL A 239 -13.82 11.01 23.26
C VAL A 239 -13.77 9.81 22.33
N LEU A 240 -12.74 9.73 21.47
CA LEU A 240 -12.52 8.59 20.57
C LEU A 240 -11.81 7.43 21.27
N TRP A 241 -10.70 7.73 21.94
CA TRP A 241 -9.83 6.71 22.54
C TRP A 241 -10.24 6.39 23.97
N THR A 242 -11.42 5.77 24.11
CA THR A 242 -11.85 5.18 25.37
C THR A 242 -11.11 3.87 25.61
N ARG A 243 -11.08 3.39 26.84
CA ARG A 243 -10.46 2.11 27.20
C ARG A 243 -11.06 0.96 26.40
N GLU A 244 -12.37 0.95 26.26
CA GLU A 244 -13.16 -0.06 25.57
C GLU A 244 -12.80 -0.08 24.08
N ASN A 245 -12.73 1.09 23.44
CA ASN A 245 -12.34 1.21 22.03
C ASN A 245 -10.91 0.70 21.80
N VAL A 246 -9.96 1.10 22.64
CA VAL A 246 -8.56 0.62 22.55
C VAL A 246 -8.48 -0.91 22.68
N ILE A 247 -9.21 -1.51 23.63
CA ILE A 247 -9.21 -2.97 23.82
C ILE A 247 -9.81 -3.67 22.58
N VAL A 248 -10.96 -3.21 22.08
CA VAL A 248 -11.63 -3.81 20.93
C VAL A 248 -10.72 -3.73 19.70
N THR A 249 -10.20 -2.55 19.39
CA THR A 249 -9.29 -2.34 18.25
C THR A 249 -8.03 -3.22 18.35
N ALA A 250 -7.42 -3.31 19.53
CA ALA A 250 -6.24 -4.16 19.72
C ALA A 250 -6.56 -5.66 19.50
N VAL A 251 -7.66 -6.14 20.08
CA VAL A 251 -8.08 -7.55 19.96
C VAL A 251 -8.45 -7.89 18.50
N VAL A 252 -9.26 -7.06 17.86
CA VAL A 252 -9.66 -7.25 16.45
C VAL A 252 -8.42 -7.24 15.56
N SER A 253 -7.55 -6.25 15.69
CA SER A 253 -6.34 -6.13 14.88
C SER A 253 -5.42 -7.35 15.03
N VAL A 254 -5.19 -7.84 16.26
CA VAL A 254 -4.34 -9.02 16.50
C VAL A 254 -4.94 -10.29 15.90
N ILE A 255 -6.24 -10.52 16.09
CA ILE A 255 -6.91 -11.70 15.55
C ILE A 255 -6.90 -11.66 14.01
N MET A 256 -7.26 -10.54 13.41
CA MET A 256 -7.34 -10.42 11.96
C MET A 256 -5.96 -10.48 11.30
N ALA A 257 -4.94 -9.86 11.90
CA ALA A 257 -3.56 -9.99 11.43
C ALA A 257 -3.08 -11.44 11.51
N GLY A 258 -3.38 -12.16 12.59
CA GLY A 258 -3.09 -13.58 12.73
C GLY A 258 -3.75 -14.43 11.63
N LEU A 259 -5.03 -14.18 11.32
CA LEU A 259 -5.75 -14.84 10.23
C LEU A 259 -5.13 -14.54 8.86
N LEU A 260 -4.77 -13.29 8.58
CA LEU A 260 -4.12 -12.91 7.32
C LEU A 260 -2.77 -13.64 7.14
N VAL A 261 -1.94 -13.68 8.18
CA VAL A 261 -0.66 -14.40 8.17
C VAL A 261 -0.90 -15.91 7.99
N PHE A 262 -1.86 -16.49 8.69
CA PHE A 262 -2.23 -17.90 8.54
C PHE A 262 -2.66 -18.21 7.10
N PHE A 263 -3.56 -17.42 6.52
CA PHE A 263 -4.02 -17.58 5.14
C PHE A 263 -2.89 -17.37 4.14
N PHE A 264 -1.99 -16.43 4.37
CA PHE A 264 -0.82 -16.23 3.53
C PHE A 264 0.06 -17.48 3.44
N PHE A 265 0.32 -18.16 4.57
CA PHE A 265 1.13 -19.37 4.54
C PHE A 265 0.39 -20.57 3.94
N LYS A 266 -0.93 -20.62 4.03
CA LYS A 266 -1.77 -21.71 3.46
C LYS A 266 -2.03 -21.56 1.97
N ARG A 267 -2.22 -20.32 1.46
CA ARG A 267 -2.52 -20.06 0.06
C ARG A 267 -1.24 -19.99 -0.77
N ASP A 268 -1.22 -20.68 -1.91
CA ASP A 268 -0.22 -20.40 -2.94
C ASP A 268 -0.59 -19.14 -3.70
N SER A 269 0.27 -18.11 -3.61
CA SER A 269 0.14 -16.84 -4.32
C SER A 269 1.22 -16.67 -5.40
N SER A 270 1.91 -17.75 -5.80
CA SER A 270 3.00 -17.68 -6.79
C SER A 270 2.55 -17.19 -8.16
N ALA A 271 1.27 -17.41 -8.52
CA ALA A 271 0.70 -16.94 -9.78
C ALA A 271 0.81 -15.42 -10.00
N VAL A 272 1.01 -14.63 -8.94
CA VAL A 272 1.20 -13.18 -9.07
C VAL A 272 2.50 -12.82 -9.81
N TYR A 273 3.55 -13.62 -9.68
CA TYR A 273 4.83 -13.34 -10.36
C TYR A 273 4.66 -13.29 -11.88
N ASP A 274 4.00 -14.30 -12.44
CA ASP A 274 3.80 -14.39 -13.89
C ASP A 274 2.73 -13.38 -14.34
N LYS A 275 1.65 -13.26 -13.58
CA LYS A 275 0.57 -12.32 -13.89
C LYS A 275 1.03 -10.87 -13.89
N TRP A 276 1.89 -10.48 -12.93
CA TRP A 276 2.41 -9.13 -12.83
C TRP A 276 3.71 -8.92 -13.59
N ASN A 277 4.15 -9.94 -14.38
CA ASN A 277 5.38 -9.91 -15.17
C ASN A 277 6.63 -9.58 -14.31
N ILE A 278 6.66 -10.10 -13.08
CA ILE A 278 7.82 -9.96 -12.19
C ILE A 278 8.90 -10.95 -12.65
N ARG A 279 9.97 -10.45 -13.24
CA ARG A 279 11.11 -11.25 -13.69
C ARG A 279 11.88 -11.82 -12.50
N GLU A 280 12.60 -12.89 -12.69
CA GLU A 280 13.49 -13.46 -11.70
C GLU A 280 14.86 -12.78 -11.77
N LYS A 281 15.34 -12.22 -10.64
CA LYS A 281 16.68 -11.62 -10.57
C LYS A 281 17.76 -12.70 -10.46
N TYR A 282 17.43 -13.79 -9.81
CA TYR A 282 18.28 -14.96 -9.65
C TYR A 282 17.51 -16.14 -10.22
N PRO A 283 17.68 -16.46 -11.55
CA PRO A 283 17.13 -17.70 -12.06
C PRO A 283 17.65 -18.82 -11.17
N SER A 284 16.74 -19.66 -10.66
CA SER A 284 17.14 -20.89 -9.97
C SER A 284 18.12 -21.57 -10.90
N GLY A 285 19.39 -21.67 -10.48
CA GLY A 285 20.39 -22.34 -11.27
C GLY A 285 19.80 -23.70 -11.61
N ASP A 286 19.77 -23.98 -12.89
CA ASP A 286 19.54 -25.33 -13.39
C ASP A 286 20.56 -26.19 -12.60
N ASP A 287 20.10 -26.84 -11.52
CA ASP A 287 20.91 -27.79 -10.81
C ASP A 287 21.18 -28.90 -11.81
N GLY A 288 22.24 -28.67 -12.59
CA GLY A 288 22.78 -29.63 -13.53
C GLY A 288 23.10 -30.94 -12.78
N LYS A 289 22.07 -31.70 -12.46
CA LYS A 289 22.21 -33.14 -12.30
C LYS A 289 22.54 -33.68 -13.69
N ALA A 290 23.83 -33.59 -13.99
CA ALA A 290 24.41 -34.47 -14.98
C ALA A 290 24.01 -35.89 -14.60
N GLU A 291 23.11 -36.49 -15.36
CA GLU A 291 22.97 -37.93 -15.41
C GLU A 291 24.35 -38.51 -15.68
N LYS A 292 24.85 -39.22 -14.71
CA LYS A 292 25.90 -40.21 -14.90
C LYS A 292 25.30 -41.59 -15.05
#